data_42adef0292eb88e0ada438e96f3bbfef
#
_entry.id   42adef0292eb88e0ada438e96f3bbfef
#
_cell.length_a   1.000
_cell.length_b   1.000
_cell.length_c   1.000
_cell.angle_alpha   90.00
_cell.angle_beta   90.00
_cell.angle_gamma   90.00
#
_symmetry.space_group_name_H-M   'P 1'
#
loop_
_entity.id
_entity.type
_entity.pdbx_description
1 polymer ?
#
loop_
_entity_poly.entity_id
_entity_poly.type
_entity_poly.pdbx_seq_one_letter_code
_entity_poly.pdbx_strand_id
1 'polypeptide(L)'
;MVMTDGWIVAPPRVRLLVCGAADRGDDGAALVAAATLLPALSEAQRTLLEVRRCGQLDVDDLVGMPDGLAGLIIDVAIGVPPGTIVALSFDRLVAGDGAVGPRSSHALPVSQVLGLADALGHLPRGTFVGIGGRRFGFGQGLSRVVRAAMPAYRDAILVEIERLAT
;
A
#
# COMPACT_ATOMS: atom_id res chain seq x y z
N MET A 1 11.67 -1.34 21.39
CA MET A 1 10.81 -1.39 22.58
C MET A 1 10.64 0.03 23.08
N VAL A 2 9.46 0.59 22.97
CA VAL A 2 9.16 1.96 23.44
C VAL A 2 8.32 1.82 24.71
N MET A 3 8.76 2.43 25.80
CA MET A 3 8.00 2.46 27.05
C MET A 3 7.13 3.72 27.07
N THR A 4 5.82 3.54 27.03
CA THR A 4 4.84 4.58 27.36
C THR A 4 3.97 4.04 28.49
N ASP A 5 3.91 4.76 29.61
CA ASP A 5 3.04 4.51 30.77
C ASP A 5 3.13 3.10 31.39
N GLY A 6 4.32 2.49 31.43
CA GLY A 6 4.54 1.22 32.12
C GLY A 6 4.08 -0.04 31.37
N TRP A 7 3.52 0.07 30.18
CA TRP A 7 3.13 -1.06 29.32
C TRP A 7 4.17 -1.30 28.24
N ILE A 8 4.57 -2.56 28.07
CA ILE A 8 5.44 -2.96 26.95
C ILE A 8 4.54 -3.13 25.73
N VAL A 9 4.51 -2.13 24.85
CA VAL A 9 3.85 -2.24 23.57
C VAL A 9 4.81 -2.92 22.59
N ALA A 10 4.40 -4.02 21.99
CA ALA A 10 5.17 -4.66 20.94
C ALA A 10 5.37 -3.68 19.77
N PRO A 11 6.57 -3.61 19.16
CA PRO A 11 6.78 -2.73 18.02
C PRO A 11 5.89 -3.16 16.83
N PRO A 12 5.48 -2.22 15.98
CA PRO A 12 4.75 -2.55 14.78
C PRO A 12 5.56 -3.51 13.90
N ARG A 13 4.87 -4.38 13.17
CA ARG A 13 5.47 -5.37 12.27
C ARG A 13 5.29 -5.03 10.80
N VAL A 14 4.30 -4.19 10.50
CA VAL A 14 3.96 -3.79 9.13
C VAL A 14 3.84 -2.29 9.04
N ARG A 15 4.56 -1.68 8.11
CA ARG A 15 4.34 -0.29 7.70
C ARG A 15 3.37 -0.27 6.53
N LEU A 16 2.18 0.26 6.75
CA LEU A 16 1.19 0.50 5.71
C LEU A 16 1.45 1.87 5.08
N LEU A 17 1.88 1.85 3.82
CA LEU A 17 2.12 3.04 2.99
C LEU A 17 0.89 3.27 2.12
N VAL A 18 0.12 4.32 2.44
CA VAL A 18 -1.12 4.67 1.74
C VAL A 18 -0.81 5.77 0.73
N CYS A 19 -0.84 5.42 -0.55
CA CYS A 19 -0.52 6.31 -1.65
C CYS A 19 -1.77 6.83 -2.36
N GLY A 20 -1.62 7.89 -3.13
CA GLY A 20 -2.67 8.49 -3.95
C GLY A 20 -3.10 9.88 -3.51
N ALA A 21 -3.97 10.48 -4.30
CA ALA A 21 -4.51 11.83 -4.09
C ALA A 21 -6.05 11.80 -4.03
N ALA A 22 -6.63 12.30 -2.94
CA ALA A 22 -8.06 12.23 -2.67
C ALA A 22 -8.92 13.02 -3.69
N ASP A 23 -8.36 14.05 -4.31
CA ASP A 23 -9.03 14.94 -5.25
C ASP A 23 -8.91 14.51 -6.72
N ARG A 24 -8.31 13.37 -7.00
CA ARG A 24 -8.02 12.87 -8.35
C ARG A 24 -8.76 11.56 -8.70
N GLY A 25 -10.05 11.50 -8.46
CA GLY A 25 -10.86 10.34 -8.85
C GLY A 25 -10.39 9.04 -8.20
N ASP A 26 -10.14 8.03 -9.01
CA ASP A 26 -9.74 6.69 -8.54
C ASP A 26 -8.35 6.65 -7.91
N ASP A 27 -7.53 7.69 -8.10
CA ASP A 27 -6.26 7.86 -7.39
C ASP A 27 -6.44 7.95 -5.86
N GLY A 28 -7.63 8.34 -5.41
CA GLY A 28 -8.00 8.34 -4.00
C GLY A 28 -8.44 6.99 -3.43
N ALA A 29 -8.47 5.90 -4.21
CA ALA A 29 -9.02 4.62 -3.78
C ALA A 29 -8.34 4.05 -2.53
N ALA A 30 -7.00 4.08 -2.47
CA ALA A 30 -6.26 3.60 -1.30
C ALA A 30 -6.57 4.43 -0.04
N LEU A 31 -6.74 5.74 -0.18
CA LEU A 31 -7.10 6.63 0.94
C LEU A 31 -8.50 6.30 1.46
N VAL A 32 -9.47 6.05 0.57
CA VAL A 32 -10.83 5.64 0.94
C VAL A 32 -10.84 4.27 1.61
N ALA A 33 -10.06 3.32 1.08
CA ALA A 33 -9.93 1.99 1.67
C ALA A 33 -9.34 2.07 3.09
N ALA A 34 -8.25 2.79 3.28
CA ALA A 34 -7.62 2.99 4.58
C ALA A 34 -8.57 3.69 5.57
N ALA A 35 -9.25 4.75 5.16
CA ALA A 35 -10.19 5.49 6.00
C ALA A 35 -11.34 4.62 6.53
N THR A 36 -11.73 3.60 5.78
CA THR A 36 -12.81 2.67 6.17
C THR A 36 -12.27 1.45 6.93
N LEU A 37 -11.12 0.92 6.51
CA LEU A 37 -10.54 -0.29 7.09
C LEU A 37 -9.95 -0.03 8.48
N LEU A 38 -9.15 1.02 8.64
CA LEU A 38 -8.39 1.26 9.88
C LEU A 38 -9.26 1.37 11.14
N PRO A 39 -10.40 2.09 11.13
CA PRO A 39 -11.30 2.13 12.30
C PRO A 39 -11.95 0.78 12.62
N ALA A 40 -12.11 -0.10 11.62
CA ALA A 40 -12.72 -1.41 11.77
C ALA A 40 -11.77 -2.49 12.29
N LEU A 41 -10.46 -2.22 12.32
CA LEU A 41 -9.47 -3.16 12.85
C LEU A 41 -9.63 -3.33 14.37
N SER A 42 -9.38 -4.56 14.84
CA SER A 42 -9.23 -4.83 16.27
C SER A 42 -8.02 -4.08 16.85
N GLU A 43 -7.98 -3.92 18.16
CA GLU A 43 -6.83 -3.32 18.84
C GLU A 43 -5.54 -4.11 18.55
N ALA A 44 -5.60 -5.44 18.60
CA ALA A 44 -4.47 -6.30 18.27
C ALA A 44 -3.95 -6.08 16.85
N GLN A 45 -4.85 -5.93 15.86
CA GLN A 45 -4.44 -5.64 14.48
C GLN A 45 -3.84 -4.24 14.35
N ARG A 46 -4.41 -3.24 15.03
CA ARG A 46 -3.88 -1.87 14.99
C ARG A 46 -2.48 -1.77 15.57
N THR A 47 -2.17 -2.49 16.64
CA THR A 47 -0.82 -2.49 17.25
C THR A 47 0.25 -3.08 16.33
N LEU A 48 -0.13 -3.89 15.34
CA LEU A 48 0.79 -4.44 14.33
C LEU A 48 1.19 -3.41 13.27
N LEU A 49 0.47 -2.29 13.16
CA LEU A 49 0.61 -1.35 12.04
C LEU A 49 1.29 -0.04 12.46
N GLU A 50 2.20 0.41 11.62
CA GLU A 50 2.59 1.80 11.49
C GLU A 50 2.01 2.33 10.17
N VAL A 51 1.11 3.32 10.23
CA VAL A 51 0.44 3.84 9.04
C VAL A 51 1.07 5.15 8.60
N ARG A 52 1.46 5.23 7.33
CA ARG A 52 1.96 6.46 6.70
C ARG A 52 1.17 6.77 5.43
N ARG A 53 0.82 8.04 5.27
CA ARG A 53 0.27 8.57 4.03
C ARG A 53 1.41 9.22 3.26
N CYS A 54 1.70 8.72 2.08
CA CYS A 54 2.82 9.20 1.28
C CYS A 54 2.40 9.92 -0.01
N GLY A 55 1.12 10.13 -0.28
CA GLY A 55 0.69 10.76 -1.54
C GLY A 55 1.33 10.08 -2.75
N GLN A 56 2.60 10.37 -3.01
CA GLN A 56 3.47 9.65 -3.94
C GLN A 56 4.52 8.86 -3.16
N LEU A 57 4.72 7.59 -3.54
CA LEU A 57 5.77 6.75 -2.95
C LEU A 57 7.14 7.30 -3.35
N ASP A 58 8.04 7.42 -2.37
CA ASP A 58 9.44 7.78 -2.56
C ASP A 58 10.35 6.65 -2.06
N VAL A 59 11.58 6.61 -2.58
CA VAL A 59 12.58 5.62 -2.16
C VAL A 59 12.91 5.74 -0.67
N ASP A 60 12.88 6.94 -0.12
CA ASP A 60 13.12 7.20 1.31
C ASP A 60 12.05 6.57 2.22
N ASP A 61 10.82 6.36 1.72
CA ASP A 61 9.78 5.65 2.45
C ASP A 61 10.16 4.18 2.74
N LEU A 62 11.01 3.61 1.90
CA LEU A 62 11.45 2.22 1.97
C LEU A 62 12.82 2.09 2.64
N VAL A 63 13.80 2.90 2.20
CA VAL A 63 15.19 2.85 2.69
C VAL A 63 15.28 3.17 4.18
N GLY A 64 14.43 4.05 4.68
CA GLY A 64 14.36 4.40 6.11
C GLY A 64 13.57 3.43 6.98
N MET A 65 13.15 2.28 6.45
CA MET A 65 12.41 1.29 7.25
C MET A 65 13.35 0.55 8.21
N PRO A 66 12.97 0.42 9.50
CA PRO A 66 13.70 -0.40 10.44
C PRO A 66 13.77 -1.87 10.01
N ASP A 67 14.86 -2.55 10.36
CA ASP A 67 15.00 -3.99 10.13
C ASP A 67 13.86 -4.77 10.80
N GLY A 68 13.32 -5.75 10.05
CA GLY A 68 12.21 -6.59 10.52
C GLY A 68 10.82 -6.00 10.32
N LEU A 69 10.70 -4.73 9.94
CA LEU A 69 9.43 -4.12 9.56
C LEU A 69 9.10 -4.48 8.11
N ALA A 70 7.95 -5.09 7.86
CA ALA A 70 7.50 -5.38 6.51
C ALA A 70 6.79 -4.15 5.89
N GLY A 71 6.91 -3.97 4.58
CA GLY A 71 6.20 -2.92 3.84
C GLY A 71 4.91 -3.43 3.22
N LEU A 72 3.83 -2.68 3.35
CA LEU A 72 2.60 -2.89 2.59
C LEU A 72 2.24 -1.59 1.89
N ILE A 73 2.41 -1.55 0.58
CA ILE A 73 2.03 -0.40 -0.24
C ILE A 73 0.64 -0.63 -0.79
N ILE A 74 -0.25 0.32 -0.60
CA ILE A 74 -1.58 0.34 -1.23
C ILE A 74 -1.74 1.57 -2.11
N ASP A 75 -2.19 1.37 -3.34
CA ASP A 75 -2.31 2.43 -4.35
C ASP A 75 -3.31 2.01 -5.44
N VAL A 76 -3.66 2.95 -6.30
CA VAL A 76 -4.32 2.64 -7.57
C VAL A 76 -3.30 2.07 -8.56
N ALA A 77 -3.70 1.11 -9.37
CA ALA A 77 -2.86 0.50 -10.40
C ALA A 77 -3.32 0.94 -11.80
N ILE A 78 -2.38 1.49 -12.59
CA ILE A 78 -2.63 1.87 -13.99
C ILE A 78 -2.21 0.70 -14.89
N GLY A 79 -2.98 0.46 -15.96
CA GLY A 79 -2.73 -0.66 -16.88
C GLY A 79 -3.30 -1.99 -16.41
N VAL A 80 -4.01 -1.98 -15.29
CA VAL A 80 -4.82 -3.09 -14.78
C VAL A 80 -6.28 -2.79 -15.08
N PRO A 81 -7.11 -3.76 -15.48
CA PRO A 81 -8.52 -3.51 -15.73
C PRO A 81 -9.21 -2.84 -14.54
N PRO A 82 -10.06 -1.82 -14.74
CA PRO A 82 -10.73 -1.11 -13.66
C PRO A 82 -11.46 -2.05 -12.69
N GLY A 83 -11.25 -1.85 -11.39
CA GLY A 83 -11.84 -2.69 -10.33
C GLY A 83 -11.14 -4.02 -10.08
N THR A 84 -10.14 -4.38 -10.88
CA THR A 84 -9.31 -5.57 -10.64
C THR A 84 -8.33 -5.29 -9.48
N ILE A 85 -8.22 -6.24 -8.56
CA ILE A 85 -7.30 -6.16 -7.43
C ILE A 85 -6.09 -7.03 -7.74
N VAL A 86 -4.89 -6.49 -7.49
CA VAL A 86 -3.63 -7.19 -7.64
C VAL A 86 -2.85 -7.13 -6.32
N ALA A 87 -2.23 -8.25 -5.95
CA ALA A 87 -1.32 -8.33 -4.83
C ALA A 87 -0.01 -8.97 -5.31
N LEU A 88 1.09 -8.23 -5.23
CA LEU A 88 2.39 -8.64 -5.75
C LEU A 88 3.48 -8.36 -4.72
N SER A 89 4.31 -9.38 -4.43
CA SER A 89 5.47 -9.15 -3.56
C SER A 89 6.47 -8.17 -4.19
N PHE A 90 7.22 -7.47 -3.36
CA PHE A 90 8.22 -6.51 -3.83
C PHE A 90 9.27 -7.19 -4.72
N ASP A 91 9.71 -8.39 -4.36
CA ASP A 91 10.68 -9.16 -5.16
C ASP A 91 10.17 -9.43 -6.58
N ARG A 92 8.90 -9.78 -6.73
CA ARG A 92 8.28 -10.01 -8.04
C ARG A 92 8.20 -8.73 -8.87
N LEU A 93 7.88 -7.61 -8.23
CA LEU A 93 7.83 -6.31 -8.91
C LEU A 93 9.22 -5.86 -9.37
N VAL A 94 10.25 -6.09 -8.56
CA VAL A 94 11.64 -5.78 -8.93
C VAL A 94 12.15 -6.71 -10.02
N ALA A 95 11.84 -8.00 -9.96
CA ALA A 95 12.22 -8.97 -10.99
C ALA A 95 11.51 -8.75 -12.33
N GLY A 96 10.46 -7.92 -12.36
CA GLY A 96 9.68 -7.72 -13.58
C GLY A 96 8.81 -8.92 -13.96
N ASP A 97 8.57 -9.83 -13.03
CA ASP A 97 7.70 -10.99 -13.20
C ASP A 97 6.23 -10.57 -13.33
N GLY A 98 5.86 -10.33 -14.54
CA GLY A 98 4.54 -9.86 -14.91
C GLY A 98 4.70 -8.73 -15.91
N ALA A 99 4.49 -9.01 -17.18
CA ALA A 99 4.73 -8.12 -18.31
C ALA A 99 3.99 -6.76 -18.23
N VAL A 100 3.19 -6.55 -17.21
CA VAL A 100 2.53 -5.28 -16.90
C VAL A 100 2.49 -5.15 -15.37
N GLY A 101 3.61 -4.79 -14.79
CA GLY A 101 3.59 -4.35 -13.38
C GLY A 101 2.62 -3.17 -13.23
N PRO A 102 1.88 -3.09 -12.12
CA PRO A 102 1.00 -1.96 -11.88
C PRO A 102 1.81 -0.66 -11.96
N ARG A 103 1.36 0.25 -12.79
CA ARG A 103 1.92 1.59 -12.89
C ARG A 103 1.08 2.51 -12.01
N SER A 104 1.72 3.19 -11.09
CA SER A 104 1.08 4.27 -10.35
C SER A 104 0.71 5.43 -11.30
N SER A 105 -0.30 6.19 -10.93
CA SER A 105 -0.61 7.49 -11.56
C SER A 105 0.48 8.54 -11.33
N HIS A 106 1.48 8.23 -10.53
CA HIS A 106 2.59 9.11 -10.13
C HIS A 106 3.75 9.08 -11.14
N ALA A 107 4.66 10.02 -11.01
CA ALA A 107 5.76 10.23 -11.94
C ALA A 107 6.70 9.01 -12.06
N LEU A 108 6.89 8.25 -10.98
CA LEU A 108 7.67 7.01 -10.98
C LEU A 108 6.77 5.80 -10.68
N PRO A 109 6.80 4.75 -11.50
CA PRO A 109 6.14 3.49 -11.18
C PRO A 109 6.67 2.88 -9.88
N VAL A 110 5.79 2.24 -9.10
CA VAL A 110 6.18 1.56 -7.85
C VAL A 110 7.33 0.59 -8.05
N SER A 111 7.35 -0.16 -9.16
CA SER A 111 8.44 -1.09 -9.49
C SER A 111 9.81 -0.40 -9.63
N GLN A 112 9.84 0.84 -10.11
CA GLN A 112 11.10 1.60 -10.21
C GLN A 112 11.57 2.08 -8.83
N VAL A 113 10.66 2.54 -7.98
CA VAL A 113 10.98 2.94 -6.60
C VAL A 113 11.52 1.74 -5.82
N LEU A 114 10.87 0.58 -5.93
CA LEU A 114 11.33 -0.67 -5.33
C LEU A 114 12.70 -1.10 -5.88
N GLY A 115 12.91 -0.99 -7.20
CA GLY A 115 14.20 -1.30 -7.82
C GLY A 115 15.32 -0.40 -7.34
N LEU A 116 15.05 0.88 -7.07
CA LEU A 116 16.05 1.78 -6.47
C LEU A 116 16.37 1.36 -5.03
N ALA A 117 15.38 1.03 -4.22
CA ALA A 117 15.60 0.54 -2.86
C ALA A 117 16.42 -0.76 -2.84
N ASP A 118 16.14 -1.68 -3.78
CA ASP A 118 16.88 -2.93 -3.96
C ASP A 118 18.36 -2.65 -4.35
N ALA A 119 18.58 -1.78 -5.33
CA ALA A 119 19.91 -1.39 -5.75
C ALA A 119 20.75 -0.72 -4.64
N LEU A 120 20.08 -0.06 -3.68
CA LEU A 120 20.71 0.50 -2.48
C LEU A 120 20.92 -0.54 -1.37
N GLY A 121 20.46 -1.79 -1.55
CA GLY A 121 20.54 -2.84 -0.54
C GLY A 121 19.56 -2.69 0.62
N HIS A 122 18.49 -1.95 0.43
CA HIS A 122 17.50 -1.60 1.46
C HIS A 122 16.06 -1.93 1.06
N LEU A 123 15.85 -2.94 0.22
CA LEU A 123 14.51 -3.41 -0.10
C LEU A 123 13.92 -4.21 1.08
N PRO A 124 12.88 -3.69 1.77
CA PRO A 124 12.23 -4.46 2.82
C PRO A 124 11.42 -5.63 2.24
N ARG A 125 11.14 -6.64 3.05
CA ARG A 125 10.10 -7.62 2.74
C ARG A 125 8.76 -6.90 2.63
N GLY A 126 7.95 -7.23 1.60
CA GLY A 126 6.67 -6.54 1.48
C GLY A 126 5.85 -6.93 0.28
N THR A 127 4.68 -6.30 0.20
CA THR A 127 3.69 -6.50 -0.86
C THR A 127 3.10 -5.16 -1.30
N PHE A 128 2.82 -5.07 -2.58
CA PHE A 128 1.98 -4.04 -3.18
C PHE A 128 0.59 -4.61 -3.39
N VAL A 129 -0.44 -3.93 -2.89
CA VAL A 129 -1.85 -4.24 -3.18
C VAL A 129 -2.46 -3.08 -3.92
N GLY A 130 -2.82 -3.31 -5.17
CA GLY A 130 -3.36 -2.29 -6.06
C GLY A 130 -4.79 -2.59 -6.51
N ILE A 131 -5.51 -1.55 -6.88
CA ILE A 131 -6.80 -1.64 -7.54
C ILE A 131 -6.77 -0.91 -8.88
N GLY A 132 -7.23 -1.55 -9.94
CA GLY A 132 -7.31 -0.94 -11.27
C GLY A 132 -8.22 0.28 -11.25
N GLY A 133 -7.70 1.43 -11.67
CA GLY A 133 -8.45 2.68 -11.77
C GLY A 133 -8.98 2.94 -13.18
N ARG A 134 -9.99 3.81 -13.29
CA ARG A 134 -10.63 4.22 -14.54
C ARG A 134 -10.59 5.73 -14.77
N ARG A 135 -10.76 6.54 -13.71
CA ARG A 135 -10.86 8.01 -13.78
C ARG A 135 -9.84 8.65 -12.85
N PHE A 136 -9.12 9.64 -13.37
CA PHE A 136 -8.04 10.34 -12.67
C PHE A 136 -8.16 11.86 -12.73
N GLY A 137 -9.34 12.37 -13.09
CA GLY A 137 -9.60 13.82 -13.18
C GLY A 137 -9.79 14.46 -11.81
N PHE A 138 -9.43 15.74 -11.70
CA PHE A 138 -9.65 16.52 -10.48
C PHE A 138 -11.13 16.70 -10.17
N GLY A 139 -11.46 16.76 -8.88
CA GLY A 139 -12.81 16.97 -8.38
C GLY A 139 -13.79 15.82 -8.64
N GLN A 140 -13.32 14.72 -9.17
CA GLN A 140 -14.11 13.51 -9.38
C GLN A 140 -13.96 12.57 -8.18
N GLY A 141 -15.06 11.95 -7.75
CA GLY A 141 -15.02 10.85 -6.79
C GLY A 141 -14.61 9.54 -7.47
N LEU A 142 -14.60 8.45 -6.69
CA LEU A 142 -14.32 7.12 -7.22
C LEU A 142 -15.30 6.75 -8.34
N SER A 143 -14.80 6.14 -9.39
CA SER A 143 -15.63 5.57 -10.46
C SER A 143 -16.53 4.46 -9.89
N ARG A 144 -17.67 4.21 -10.56
CA ARG A 144 -18.63 3.19 -10.11
C ARG A 144 -17.98 1.82 -9.97
N VAL A 145 -17.11 1.44 -10.91
CA VAL A 145 -16.45 0.13 -10.90
C VAL A 145 -15.47 -0.02 -9.75
N VAL A 146 -14.69 1.02 -9.44
CA VAL A 146 -13.77 1.02 -8.29
C VAL A 146 -14.55 1.00 -6.99
N ARG A 147 -15.60 1.81 -6.88
CA ARG A 147 -16.48 1.83 -5.69
C ARG A 147 -17.10 0.46 -5.41
N ALA A 148 -17.55 -0.24 -6.45
CA ALA A 148 -18.10 -1.60 -6.31
C ALA A 148 -17.05 -2.63 -5.86
N ALA A 149 -15.78 -2.43 -6.21
CA ALA A 149 -14.68 -3.33 -5.83
C ALA A 149 -14.05 -3.00 -4.46
N MET A 150 -14.43 -1.89 -3.82
CA MET A 150 -13.84 -1.45 -2.54
C MET A 150 -13.92 -2.49 -1.40
N PRO A 151 -15.02 -3.26 -1.21
CA PRO A 151 -15.04 -4.32 -0.21
C PRO A 151 -13.93 -5.36 -0.43
N ALA A 152 -13.82 -5.89 -1.64
CA ALA A 152 -12.78 -6.87 -1.99
C ALA A 152 -11.36 -6.30 -1.90
N TYR A 153 -11.19 -5.00 -2.22
CA TYR A 153 -9.90 -4.32 -2.05
C TYR A 153 -9.48 -4.24 -0.58
N ARG A 154 -10.40 -3.88 0.31
CA ARG A 154 -10.14 -3.87 1.76
C ARG A 154 -9.84 -5.26 2.31
N ASP A 155 -10.56 -6.28 1.85
CA ASP A 155 -10.31 -7.67 2.25
C ASP A 155 -8.89 -8.11 1.83
N ALA A 156 -8.46 -7.79 0.62
CA ALA A 156 -7.12 -8.07 0.14
C ALA A 156 -6.03 -7.36 0.98
N ILE A 157 -6.25 -6.10 1.36
CA ILE A 157 -5.35 -5.35 2.24
C ILE A 157 -5.25 -6.04 3.60
N LEU A 158 -6.38 -6.42 4.19
CA LEU A 158 -6.40 -7.09 5.50
C LEU A 158 -5.65 -8.42 5.49
N VAL A 159 -5.88 -9.24 4.46
CA VAL A 159 -5.15 -10.52 4.27
C VAL A 159 -3.64 -10.29 4.25
N GLU A 160 -3.17 -9.24 3.53
CA GLU A 160 -1.75 -8.95 3.46
C GLU A 160 -1.18 -8.38 4.77
N ILE A 161 -1.95 -7.60 5.52
CA ILE A 161 -1.56 -7.16 6.86
C ILE A 161 -1.28 -8.37 7.76
N GLU A 162 -2.22 -9.33 7.81
CA GLU A 162 -2.10 -10.52 8.65
C GLU A 162 -0.92 -11.41 8.21
N ARG A 163 -0.76 -11.61 6.90
CA ARG A 163 0.33 -12.39 6.34
C ARG A 163 1.72 -11.79 6.61
N LEU A 164 1.84 -10.47 6.50
CA LEU A 164 3.11 -9.77 6.71
C LEU A 164 3.48 -9.63 8.19
N ALA A 165 2.49 -9.68 9.09
CA ALA A 165 2.72 -9.57 10.54
C ALA A 165 3.21 -10.88 11.18
N THR A 166 3.15 -12.01 10.46
CA THR A 166 3.73 -13.30 10.87
C THR A 166 5.19 -13.40 10.50
#